data_4e549e914173616b066b7e02bfd8d860
#
_entry.id   4e549e914173616b066b7e02bfd8d860
#
_cell.length_a   1.000
_cell.length_b   1.000
_cell.length_c   1.000
_cell.angle_alpha   90.00
_cell.angle_beta   90.00
_cell.angle_gamma   90.00
#
_symmetry.space_group_name_H-M   'P 1'
#
loop_
_entity.id
_entity.type
_entity.pdbx_description
1 polymer ?
#
loop_
_entity_poly.entity_id
_entity_poly.type
_entity_poly.pdbx_seq_one_letter_code
_entity_poly.pdbx_strand_id
1 'polypeptide(L)'
;MKIVVFTGAGVSKESGIDTFRDSGGTWENEDVEAVATPAGWKADRQRVLDFYNARRAQLESVEPNDAHRLIAELEKDHEVTVITQNVDNLHERAGSTNVLHLHGELTKVRGCMYDHKTSPMDTVYDIGYKPIEIGDKCEMTGSQLRPHVVWFGEMPNNVMESYEAISECDVLLIIGTTLFISYTTQMLEFSRMKSNPNMGKAEVFFIDPDPTTILDHRVPDINYIKESATVGMEKFVDGLNELV
;
A
#
# COMPACT_ATOMS: atom_id res chain seq x y z
N MET A 1 6.20 13.81 -17.17
CA MET A 1 7.03 12.68 -16.73
C MET A 1 6.14 11.55 -16.25
N LYS A 2 6.65 10.31 -16.24
CA LYS A 2 6.00 9.18 -15.57
C LYS A 2 6.57 9.07 -14.15
N ILE A 3 5.72 9.26 -13.16
CA ILE A 3 6.10 9.21 -11.73
C ILE A 3 5.44 8.00 -11.09
N VAL A 4 6.21 7.13 -10.49
CA VAL A 4 5.68 6.06 -9.63
C VAL A 4 5.89 6.45 -8.19
N VAL A 5 4.80 6.44 -7.40
CA VAL A 5 4.84 6.71 -5.97
C VAL A 5 4.57 5.40 -5.22
N PHE A 6 5.60 4.87 -4.57
CA PHE A 6 5.52 3.63 -3.81
C PHE A 6 5.33 3.94 -2.32
N THR A 7 4.20 3.56 -1.73
CA THR A 7 3.86 3.94 -0.35
C THR A 7 3.69 2.74 0.59
N GLY A 8 4.06 2.95 1.85
CA GLY A 8 3.78 2.07 2.97
C GLY A 8 3.07 2.80 4.11
N ALA A 9 2.91 2.17 5.26
CA ALA A 9 2.11 2.66 6.38
C ALA A 9 2.52 4.06 6.89
N GLY A 10 3.78 4.44 6.69
CA GLY A 10 4.29 5.75 7.10
C GLY A 10 3.62 6.92 6.41
N VAL A 11 3.09 6.76 5.17
CA VAL A 11 2.35 7.85 4.49
C VAL A 11 1.03 8.17 5.20
N SER A 12 0.37 7.19 5.83
CA SER A 12 -0.91 7.34 6.52
C SER A 12 -0.79 7.65 8.00
N LYS A 13 0.44 7.68 8.55
CA LYS A 13 0.68 7.94 9.98
C LYS A 13 0.14 9.30 10.42
N GLU A 14 0.39 10.35 9.65
CA GLU A 14 -0.06 11.70 9.94
C GLU A 14 -1.58 11.89 9.70
N SER A 15 -2.26 10.88 9.15
CA SER A 15 -3.73 10.78 9.12
C SER A 15 -4.32 10.13 10.38
N GLY A 16 -3.48 9.61 11.28
CA GLY A 16 -3.92 8.92 12.51
C GLY A 16 -4.07 7.41 12.35
N ILE A 17 -3.48 6.81 11.30
CA ILE A 17 -3.37 5.35 11.15
C ILE A 17 -1.99 4.93 11.63
N ASP A 18 -1.94 4.16 12.71
CA ASP A 18 -0.69 3.67 13.28
C ASP A 18 0.07 2.76 12.32
N THR A 19 1.39 2.89 12.30
CA THR A 19 2.24 2.02 11.49
C THR A 19 2.42 0.66 12.14
N PHE A 20 2.93 -0.29 11.37
CA PHE A 20 3.22 -1.65 11.81
C PHE A 20 4.24 -1.73 12.95
N ARG A 21 5.08 -0.69 13.11
CA ARG A 21 6.23 -0.65 14.04
C ARG A 21 6.07 0.31 15.19
N ASP A 22 5.00 1.12 15.20
CA ASP A 22 4.81 2.04 16.31
C ASP A 22 4.58 1.28 17.62
N SER A 23 5.32 1.67 18.64
CA SER A 23 5.07 1.26 20.02
C SER A 23 3.64 1.69 20.40
N GLY A 24 2.77 0.74 20.73
CA GLY A 24 1.33 0.97 20.86
C GLY A 24 0.54 0.89 19.55
N GLY A 25 1.21 0.54 18.43
CA GLY A 25 0.58 0.39 17.12
C GLY A 25 -0.44 -0.74 17.06
N THR A 26 -1.21 -0.72 16.02
CA THR A 26 -2.34 -1.64 15.75
C THR A 26 -1.99 -3.13 15.89
N TRP A 27 -0.70 -3.46 15.77
CA TRP A 27 -0.20 -4.84 15.78
C TRP A 27 0.51 -5.22 17.08
N GLU A 28 0.84 -4.27 17.97
CA GLU A 28 1.60 -4.55 19.19
C GLU A 28 0.84 -5.45 20.18
N ASN A 29 -0.48 -5.35 20.18
CA ASN A 29 -1.35 -6.13 21.08
C ASN A 29 -2.04 -7.31 20.40
N GLU A 30 -1.79 -7.54 19.11
CA GLU A 30 -2.41 -8.62 18.35
C GLU A 30 -1.37 -9.61 17.85
N ASP A 31 -1.71 -10.88 18.01
CA ASP A 31 -0.97 -11.95 17.37
C ASP A 31 -1.21 -11.90 15.85
N VAL A 32 -0.25 -11.33 15.12
CA VAL A 32 -0.29 -11.20 13.65
C VAL A 32 -0.62 -12.54 12.99
N GLU A 33 -0.10 -13.64 13.52
CA GLU A 33 -0.37 -14.97 13.00
C GLU A 33 -1.85 -15.35 13.16
N ALA A 34 -2.48 -14.91 14.25
CA ALA A 34 -3.89 -15.19 14.52
C ALA A 34 -4.85 -14.38 13.63
N VAL A 35 -4.49 -13.16 13.21
CA VAL A 35 -5.41 -12.26 12.50
C VAL A 35 -5.06 -11.98 11.04
N ALA A 36 -3.83 -12.25 10.62
CA ALA A 36 -3.36 -11.94 9.28
C ALA A 36 -2.77 -13.15 8.54
N THR A 37 -3.32 -14.34 8.77
CA THR A 37 -2.96 -15.56 8.05
C THR A 37 -4.19 -16.40 7.71
N PRO A 38 -4.11 -17.26 6.67
CA PRO A 38 -5.16 -18.26 6.42
C PRO A 38 -5.37 -19.25 7.59
N ALA A 39 -4.32 -19.53 8.36
CA ALA A 39 -4.39 -20.40 9.54
C ALA A 39 -5.21 -19.74 10.66
N GLY A 40 -4.96 -18.46 10.95
CA GLY A 40 -5.74 -17.68 11.90
C GLY A 40 -7.21 -17.60 11.52
N TRP A 41 -7.51 -17.34 10.24
CA TRP A 41 -8.90 -17.38 9.71
C TRP A 41 -9.60 -18.71 9.92
N LYS A 42 -8.89 -19.81 9.73
CA LYS A 42 -9.43 -21.15 9.96
C LYS A 42 -9.68 -21.42 11.45
N ALA A 43 -8.79 -20.94 12.31
CA ALA A 43 -8.85 -21.16 13.75
C ALA A 43 -9.96 -20.34 14.41
N ASP A 44 -10.07 -19.04 14.08
CA ASP A 44 -11.04 -18.12 14.70
C ASP A 44 -11.45 -17.00 13.72
N ARG A 45 -12.48 -17.26 12.94
CA ARG A 45 -13.01 -16.29 11.97
C ARG A 45 -13.56 -15.04 12.65
N GLN A 46 -14.20 -15.19 13.81
CA GLN A 46 -14.80 -14.07 14.52
C GLN A 46 -13.72 -13.07 14.93
N ARG A 47 -12.64 -13.54 15.54
CA ARG A 47 -11.50 -12.70 15.92
C ARG A 47 -10.92 -11.95 14.72
N VAL A 48 -10.77 -12.63 13.58
CA VAL A 48 -10.25 -11.99 12.34
C VAL A 48 -11.23 -10.93 11.85
N LEU A 49 -12.53 -11.20 11.83
CA LEU A 49 -13.54 -10.23 11.41
C LEU A 49 -13.56 -9.02 12.35
N ASP A 50 -13.57 -9.24 13.65
CA ASP A 50 -13.54 -8.16 14.65
C ASP A 50 -12.32 -7.25 14.47
N PHE A 51 -11.16 -7.87 14.23
CA PHE A 51 -9.91 -7.15 13.97
C PHE A 51 -10.02 -6.23 12.74
N TYR A 52 -10.51 -6.73 11.61
CA TYR A 52 -10.63 -5.92 10.39
C TYR A 52 -11.83 -4.98 10.41
N ASN A 53 -12.92 -5.31 11.08
CA ASN A 53 -14.07 -4.42 11.27
C ASN A 53 -13.69 -3.19 12.10
N ALA A 54 -12.91 -3.36 13.18
CA ALA A 54 -12.40 -2.24 13.96
C ALA A 54 -11.56 -1.27 13.10
N ARG A 55 -10.70 -1.81 12.24
CA ARG A 55 -9.87 -0.99 11.31
C ARG A 55 -10.70 -0.31 10.23
N ARG A 56 -11.73 -0.96 9.74
CA ARG A 56 -12.65 -0.38 8.76
C ARG A 56 -13.44 0.78 9.38
N ALA A 57 -13.88 0.64 10.63
CA ALA A 57 -14.53 1.72 11.37
C ALA A 57 -13.56 2.89 11.65
N GLN A 58 -12.30 2.61 12.00
CA GLN A 58 -11.28 3.65 12.14
C GLN A 58 -11.07 4.39 10.82
N LEU A 59 -10.96 3.67 9.69
CA LEU A 59 -10.73 4.25 8.38
C LEU A 59 -11.84 5.21 7.97
N GLU A 60 -13.09 4.97 8.36
CA GLU A 60 -14.20 5.89 8.13
C GLU A 60 -14.01 7.26 8.80
N SER A 61 -13.32 7.27 9.95
CA SER A 61 -13.15 8.47 10.79
C SER A 61 -11.90 9.31 10.46
N VAL A 62 -10.97 8.79 9.69
CA VAL A 62 -9.71 9.48 9.35
C VAL A 62 -9.78 10.15 7.98
N GLU A 63 -8.97 11.19 7.78
CA GLU A 63 -8.91 11.93 6.52
C GLU A 63 -7.52 11.82 5.87
N PRO A 64 -7.43 11.91 4.53
CA PRO A 64 -6.16 12.02 3.84
C PRO A 64 -5.36 13.22 4.38
N ASN A 65 -4.07 13.07 4.59
CA ASN A 65 -3.17 14.16 4.94
C ASN A 65 -2.60 14.85 3.69
N ASP A 66 -1.77 15.86 3.90
CA ASP A 66 -1.24 16.67 2.80
C ASP A 66 -0.30 15.90 1.88
N ALA A 67 0.38 14.84 2.37
CA ALA A 67 1.16 13.97 1.48
C ALA A 67 0.26 13.29 0.43
N HIS A 68 -0.89 12.74 0.85
CA HIS A 68 -1.84 12.14 -0.09
C HIS A 68 -2.37 13.17 -1.10
N ARG A 69 -2.68 14.41 -0.64
CA ARG A 69 -3.16 15.48 -1.52
C ARG A 69 -2.11 15.92 -2.52
N LEU A 70 -0.88 16.12 -2.08
CA LEU A 70 0.24 16.49 -2.97
C LEU A 70 0.53 15.40 -4.00
N ILE A 71 0.43 14.11 -3.63
CA ILE A 71 0.57 13.00 -4.59
C ILE A 71 -0.52 13.09 -5.66
N ALA A 72 -1.78 13.30 -5.27
CA ALA A 72 -2.88 13.46 -6.23
C ALA A 72 -2.71 14.71 -7.10
N GLU A 73 -2.16 15.81 -6.55
CA GLU A 73 -1.90 17.04 -7.30
C GLU A 73 -0.85 16.87 -8.40
N LEU A 74 0.12 15.96 -8.25
CA LEU A 74 1.09 15.66 -9.31
C LEU A 74 0.41 15.17 -10.60
N GLU A 75 -0.79 14.58 -10.52
CA GLU A 75 -1.53 14.11 -11.71
C GLU A 75 -1.97 15.24 -12.64
N LYS A 76 -1.93 16.50 -12.20
CA LYS A 76 -2.26 17.67 -13.04
C LYS A 76 -1.24 17.86 -14.18
N ASP A 77 0.03 17.54 -13.92
CA ASP A 77 1.13 17.83 -14.83
C ASP A 77 1.93 16.59 -15.24
N HIS A 78 1.68 15.44 -14.58
CA HIS A 78 2.45 14.21 -14.74
C HIS A 78 1.53 12.99 -14.85
N GLU A 79 2.04 11.92 -15.45
CA GLU A 79 1.42 10.59 -15.41
C GLU A 79 1.88 9.91 -14.10
N VAL A 80 0.97 9.78 -13.14
CA VAL A 80 1.28 9.26 -11.80
C VAL A 80 0.63 7.89 -11.61
N THR A 81 1.42 6.93 -11.12
CA THR A 81 0.92 5.64 -10.63
C THR A 81 1.30 5.49 -9.17
N VAL A 82 0.31 5.36 -8.31
CA VAL A 82 0.51 5.03 -6.91
C VAL A 82 0.52 3.51 -6.74
N ILE A 83 1.59 2.97 -6.15
CA ILE A 83 1.69 1.57 -5.75
C ILE A 83 1.73 1.55 -4.23
N THR A 84 0.69 1.02 -3.61
CA THR A 84 0.59 1.07 -2.15
C THR A 84 0.57 -0.31 -1.49
N GLN A 85 1.31 -0.43 -0.38
CA GLN A 85 1.21 -1.56 0.54
C GLN A 85 0.05 -1.40 1.52
N ASN A 86 -0.52 -0.19 1.59
CA ASN A 86 -1.60 0.11 2.51
C ASN A 86 -2.92 -0.48 2.03
N VAL A 87 -3.78 -0.78 2.99
CA VAL A 87 -5.12 -1.31 2.76
C VAL A 87 -6.21 -0.25 2.96
N ASP A 88 -5.80 0.97 3.33
CA ASP A 88 -6.68 2.14 3.39
C ASP A 88 -6.96 2.70 1.99
N ASN A 89 -7.94 3.59 1.87
CA ASN A 89 -8.35 4.26 0.63
C ASN A 89 -8.01 5.76 0.64
N LEU A 90 -6.98 6.16 1.39
CA LEU A 90 -6.66 7.58 1.56
C LEU A 90 -6.10 8.22 0.29
N HIS A 91 -5.42 7.47 -0.57
CA HIS A 91 -4.97 7.95 -1.87
C HIS A 91 -6.14 8.31 -2.78
N GLU A 92 -7.12 7.42 -2.92
CA GLU A 92 -8.33 7.67 -3.72
C GLU A 92 -9.15 8.82 -3.15
N ARG A 93 -9.30 8.87 -1.83
CA ARG A 93 -10.03 9.97 -1.15
C ARG A 93 -9.33 11.32 -1.29
N ALA A 94 -8.00 11.33 -1.47
CA ALA A 94 -7.24 12.53 -1.79
C ALA A 94 -7.37 12.95 -3.25
N GLY A 95 -7.82 12.05 -4.14
CA GLY A 95 -8.03 12.32 -5.56
C GLY A 95 -7.11 11.57 -6.51
N SER A 96 -6.20 10.70 -6.03
CA SER A 96 -5.39 9.85 -6.91
C SER A 96 -6.26 8.91 -7.74
N THR A 97 -6.00 8.84 -9.05
CA THR A 97 -6.86 8.12 -10.00
C THR A 97 -6.31 6.76 -10.41
N ASN A 98 -5.01 6.54 -10.32
CA ASN A 98 -4.36 5.27 -10.67
C ASN A 98 -3.61 4.72 -9.46
N VAL A 99 -4.30 3.87 -8.66
CA VAL A 99 -3.78 3.29 -7.43
C VAL A 99 -3.76 1.77 -7.52
N LEU A 100 -2.58 1.18 -7.36
CA LEU A 100 -2.35 -0.27 -7.33
C LEU A 100 -2.15 -0.74 -5.90
N HIS A 101 -3.16 -1.38 -5.32
CA HIS A 101 -3.09 -1.96 -3.97
C HIS A 101 -2.42 -3.33 -3.99
N LEU A 102 -1.22 -3.44 -3.40
CA LEU A 102 -0.50 -4.72 -3.32
C LEU A 102 -1.10 -5.66 -2.28
N HIS A 103 -1.64 -5.12 -1.19
CA HIS A 103 -2.18 -5.91 -0.08
C HIS A 103 -3.71 -5.92 0.01
N GLY A 104 -4.39 -5.45 -1.04
CA GLY A 104 -5.85 -5.34 -1.06
C GLY A 104 -6.36 -4.10 -0.34
N GLU A 105 -7.65 -4.08 -0.01
CA GLU A 105 -8.36 -2.89 0.47
C GLU A 105 -9.36 -3.24 1.57
N LEU A 106 -9.39 -2.44 2.64
CA LEU A 106 -10.32 -2.63 3.77
C LEU A 106 -11.78 -2.43 3.39
N THR A 107 -12.07 -1.56 2.41
CA THR A 107 -13.43 -1.27 1.94
C THR A 107 -14.01 -2.39 1.09
N LYS A 108 -13.18 -3.34 0.66
CA LYS A 108 -13.59 -4.43 -0.21
C LYS A 108 -13.63 -5.78 0.52
N VAL A 109 -14.46 -6.65 -0.01
CA VAL A 109 -14.63 -8.03 0.47
C VAL A 109 -14.45 -9.00 -0.67
N ARG A 110 -14.21 -10.26 -0.31
CA ARG A 110 -14.25 -11.40 -1.22
C ARG A 110 -14.82 -12.63 -0.53
N GLY A 111 -15.40 -13.53 -1.31
CA GLY A 111 -15.81 -14.84 -0.80
C GLY A 111 -14.59 -15.68 -0.45
N CYS A 112 -14.71 -16.50 0.57
CA CYS A 112 -13.70 -17.50 0.92
C CYS A 112 -14.07 -18.81 0.21
N MET A 113 -13.31 -19.21 -0.80
CA MET A 113 -13.50 -20.54 -1.39
C MET A 113 -12.84 -21.63 -0.53
N TYR A 114 -13.32 -22.86 -0.68
CA TYR A 114 -12.90 -24.03 0.07
C TYR A 114 -11.42 -24.05 0.44
N ASP A 115 -11.16 -24.32 1.70
CA ASP A 115 -9.85 -24.67 2.25
C ASP A 115 -8.66 -23.82 1.74
N HIS A 116 -8.64 -22.53 2.10
CA HIS A 116 -7.48 -21.64 1.95
C HIS A 116 -7.13 -21.17 0.53
N LYS A 117 -7.88 -21.51 -0.49
CA LYS A 117 -7.70 -20.88 -1.80
C LYS A 117 -8.45 -19.56 -1.83
N THR A 118 -7.75 -18.51 -2.26
CA THR A 118 -8.36 -17.21 -2.53
C THR A 118 -9.47 -17.35 -3.57
N SER A 119 -10.61 -16.71 -3.33
CA SER A 119 -11.63 -16.58 -4.38
C SER A 119 -11.05 -15.89 -5.60
N PRO A 120 -11.55 -16.21 -6.80
CA PRO A 120 -11.21 -15.44 -7.99
C PRO A 120 -11.45 -13.94 -7.78
N MET A 121 -10.66 -13.11 -8.44
CA MET A 121 -10.77 -11.64 -8.32
C MET A 121 -12.14 -11.10 -8.72
N ASP A 122 -12.88 -11.83 -9.54
CA ASP A 122 -14.25 -11.51 -9.94
C ASP A 122 -15.28 -11.57 -8.79
N THR A 123 -14.92 -12.14 -7.65
CA THR A 123 -15.75 -12.14 -6.44
C THR A 123 -15.48 -10.98 -5.49
N VAL A 124 -14.59 -10.04 -5.88
CA VAL A 124 -14.26 -8.86 -5.06
C VAL A 124 -15.27 -7.75 -5.35
N TYR A 125 -15.85 -7.18 -4.30
CA TYR A 125 -16.74 -6.01 -4.41
C TYR A 125 -16.63 -5.12 -3.19
N ASP A 126 -16.99 -3.84 -3.38
CA ASP A 126 -16.91 -2.81 -2.35
C ASP A 126 -18.13 -2.88 -1.42
N ILE A 127 -17.89 -2.75 -0.13
CA ILE A 127 -18.92 -2.63 0.91
C ILE A 127 -18.79 -1.32 1.72
N GLY A 128 -17.83 -0.47 1.35
CA GLY A 128 -17.48 0.73 2.12
C GLY A 128 -17.00 0.37 3.52
N TYR A 129 -17.53 1.06 4.50
CA TYR A 129 -17.12 0.88 5.90
C TYR A 129 -18.02 -0.09 6.69
N LYS A 130 -18.93 -0.79 6.04
CA LYS A 130 -19.81 -1.77 6.70
C LYS A 130 -19.02 -2.92 7.32
N PRO A 131 -19.39 -3.38 8.53
CA PRO A 131 -18.78 -4.56 9.12
C PRO A 131 -19.12 -5.81 8.31
N ILE A 132 -18.29 -6.84 8.43
CA ILE A 132 -18.54 -8.19 7.94
C ILE A 132 -18.85 -9.07 9.15
N GLU A 133 -19.97 -9.79 9.10
CA GLU A 133 -20.41 -10.67 10.16
C GLU A 133 -20.27 -12.16 9.79
N ILE A 134 -20.24 -13.03 10.79
CA ILE A 134 -20.35 -14.46 10.55
C ILE A 134 -21.73 -14.77 9.96
N GLY A 135 -21.72 -15.43 8.81
CA GLY A 135 -22.95 -15.73 8.06
C GLY A 135 -23.14 -14.85 6.83
N ASP A 136 -22.41 -13.73 6.70
CA ASP A 136 -22.39 -12.95 5.47
C ASP A 136 -21.78 -13.76 4.34
N LYS A 137 -22.51 -13.89 3.25
CA LYS A 137 -22.14 -14.77 2.15
C LYS A 137 -21.87 -13.98 0.86
N CYS A 138 -20.86 -14.41 0.17
CA CYS A 138 -20.60 -13.96 -1.19
C CYS A 138 -21.77 -14.39 -2.10
N GLU A 139 -22.39 -13.45 -2.78
CA GLU A 139 -23.53 -13.71 -3.67
C GLU A 139 -23.18 -14.68 -4.80
N MET A 140 -21.94 -14.64 -5.29
CA MET A 140 -21.49 -15.47 -6.40
C MET A 140 -21.14 -16.91 -5.98
N THR A 141 -20.55 -17.08 -4.79
CA THR A 141 -20.00 -18.39 -4.36
C THR A 141 -20.75 -19.02 -3.20
N GLY A 142 -21.62 -18.26 -2.51
CA GLY A 142 -22.30 -18.69 -1.29
C GLY A 142 -21.38 -18.92 -0.09
N SER A 143 -20.07 -18.64 -0.22
CA SER A 143 -19.10 -18.79 0.83
C SER A 143 -19.10 -17.61 1.80
N GLN A 144 -18.60 -17.81 3.03
CA GLN A 144 -18.41 -16.73 4.00
C GLN A 144 -17.57 -15.60 3.38
N LEU A 145 -18.00 -14.35 3.57
CA LEU A 145 -17.21 -13.18 3.20
C LEU A 145 -16.02 -13.00 4.15
N ARG A 146 -14.92 -12.55 3.57
CA ARG A 146 -13.73 -12.10 4.30
C ARG A 146 -13.26 -10.74 3.77
N PRO A 147 -12.47 -9.99 4.54
CA PRO A 147 -11.81 -8.78 4.03
C PRO A 147 -10.98 -9.09 2.77
N HIS A 148 -11.02 -8.19 1.78
CA HIS A 148 -10.14 -8.27 0.62
C HIS A 148 -8.75 -7.73 0.98
N VAL A 149 -8.10 -8.40 1.92
CA VAL A 149 -6.74 -8.11 2.38
C VAL A 149 -5.87 -9.33 2.13
N VAL A 150 -4.66 -9.11 1.63
CA VAL A 150 -3.65 -10.15 1.42
C VAL A 150 -3.02 -10.50 2.76
N TRP A 151 -3.12 -11.76 3.16
CA TRP A 151 -2.52 -12.27 4.39
C TRP A 151 -1.13 -12.84 4.15
N PHE A 152 -0.36 -12.98 5.21
CA PHE A 152 0.93 -13.66 5.14
C PHE A 152 0.77 -15.08 4.58
N GLY A 153 1.58 -15.40 3.56
CA GLY A 153 1.48 -16.65 2.81
C GLY A 153 0.56 -16.59 1.59
N GLU A 154 -0.17 -15.49 1.36
CA GLU A 154 -0.90 -15.23 0.13
C GLU A 154 -0.03 -14.42 -0.87
N MET A 155 -0.37 -14.51 -2.16
CA MET A 155 0.29 -13.71 -3.19
C MET A 155 -0.23 -12.27 -3.17
N PRO A 156 0.65 -11.26 -3.25
CA PRO A 156 0.21 -9.88 -3.39
C PRO A 156 -0.54 -9.66 -4.71
N ASN A 157 -1.40 -8.65 -4.72
CA ASN A 157 -2.12 -8.23 -5.93
C ASN A 157 -1.24 -7.31 -6.79
N ASN A 158 -1.60 -7.11 -8.06
CA ASN A 158 -1.06 -6.09 -8.97
C ASN A 158 0.49 -6.08 -9.08
N VAL A 159 1.15 -7.21 -8.82
CA VAL A 159 2.62 -7.29 -8.80
C VAL A 159 3.21 -7.03 -10.19
N MET A 160 2.62 -7.63 -11.23
CA MET A 160 3.13 -7.49 -12.60
C MET A 160 2.93 -6.07 -13.12
N GLU A 161 1.75 -5.50 -12.90
CA GLU A 161 1.42 -4.12 -13.24
C GLU A 161 2.34 -3.13 -12.51
N SER A 162 2.68 -3.42 -11.25
CA SER A 162 3.63 -2.62 -10.48
C SER A 162 5.04 -2.69 -11.05
N TYR A 163 5.50 -3.88 -11.44
CA TYR A 163 6.81 -4.02 -12.10
C TYR A 163 6.85 -3.27 -13.43
N GLU A 164 5.79 -3.36 -14.23
CA GLU A 164 5.69 -2.65 -15.50
C GLU A 164 5.77 -1.13 -15.29
N ALA A 165 4.94 -0.57 -14.40
CA ALA A 165 4.96 0.86 -14.08
C ALA A 165 6.35 1.32 -13.60
N ILE A 166 7.00 0.59 -12.70
CA ILE A 166 8.33 0.93 -12.17
C ILE A 166 9.40 0.85 -13.27
N SER A 167 9.32 -0.11 -14.18
CA SER A 167 10.29 -0.26 -15.27
C SER A 167 10.22 0.87 -16.30
N GLU A 168 9.11 1.58 -16.37
CA GLU A 168 8.86 2.67 -17.31
C GLU A 168 8.96 4.08 -16.69
N CYS A 169 9.01 4.21 -15.37
CA CYS A 169 8.96 5.51 -14.71
C CYS A 169 10.24 6.34 -14.93
N ASP A 170 10.09 7.66 -14.96
CA ASP A 170 11.19 8.61 -14.93
C ASP A 170 11.65 8.89 -13.50
N VAL A 171 10.69 8.89 -12.56
CA VAL A 171 10.89 9.10 -11.13
C VAL A 171 10.22 7.99 -10.34
N LEU A 172 10.95 7.39 -9.40
CA LEU A 172 10.42 6.50 -8.38
C LEU A 172 10.50 7.19 -7.01
N LEU A 173 9.37 7.55 -6.46
CA LEU A 173 9.26 8.17 -5.14
C LEU A 173 8.77 7.15 -4.12
N ILE A 174 9.54 6.88 -3.09
CA ILE A 174 9.26 5.89 -2.05
C ILE A 174 8.95 6.63 -0.75
N ILE A 175 7.81 6.34 -0.11
CA ILE A 175 7.35 7.06 1.08
C ILE A 175 6.90 6.10 2.17
N GLY A 176 7.47 6.26 3.38
CA GLY A 176 6.97 5.63 4.60
C GLY A 176 6.92 4.11 4.56
N THR A 177 7.86 3.48 3.88
CA THR A 177 8.01 2.02 3.84
C THR A 177 9.43 1.61 4.13
N THR A 178 9.57 0.49 4.82
CA THR A 178 10.88 -0.07 5.13
C THR A 178 11.42 -0.99 4.03
N LEU A 179 10.64 -1.26 2.97
CA LEU A 179 10.96 -2.22 1.90
C LEU A 179 11.40 -3.61 2.41
N PHE A 180 10.95 -3.99 3.60
CA PHE A 180 11.40 -5.21 4.28
C PHE A 180 10.97 -6.50 3.55
N ILE A 181 9.89 -6.43 2.76
CA ILE A 181 9.35 -7.59 2.05
C ILE A 181 10.17 -7.79 0.76
N SER A 182 10.58 -9.01 0.49
CA SER A 182 11.52 -9.35 -0.60
C SER A 182 11.09 -8.84 -1.98
N TYR A 183 9.81 -8.90 -2.32
CA TYR A 183 9.34 -8.42 -3.62
C TYR A 183 9.41 -6.89 -3.76
N THR A 184 9.28 -6.13 -2.66
CA THR A 184 9.41 -4.67 -2.70
C THR A 184 10.85 -4.22 -2.93
N THR A 185 11.82 -4.98 -2.41
CA THR A 185 13.23 -4.76 -2.72
C THR A 185 13.53 -5.06 -4.20
N GLN A 186 12.94 -6.11 -4.74
CA GLN A 186 13.06 -6.43 -6.18
C GLN A 186 12.46 -5.32 -7.06
N MET A 187 11.32 -4.74 -6.69
CA MET A 187 10.71 -3.62 -7.40
C MET A 187 11.68 -2.44 -7.54
N LEU A 188 12.45 -2.14 -6.49
CA LEU A 188 13.47 -1.11 -6.55
C LEU A 188 14.60 -1.45 -7.54
N GLU A 189 14.97 -2.71 -7.66
CA GLU A 189 15.94 -3.14 -8.68
C GLU A 189 15.41 -2.95 -10.10
N PHE A 190 14.11 -3.17 -10.31
CA PHE A 190 13.46 -2.96 -11.61
C PHE A 190 13.46 -1.50 -12.09
N SER A 191 13.43 -0.51 -11.20
CA SER A 191 13.54 0.91 -11.60
C SER A 191 14.85 1.22 -12.34
N ARG A 192 15.83 0.32 -12.23
CA ARG A 192 17.14 0.42 -12.88
C ARG A 192 17.26 -0.40 -14.15
N MET A 193 16.35 -1.37 -14.33
CA MET A 193 16.27 -2.23 -15.51
C MET A 193 15.24 -1.66 -16.47
N LYS A 194 15.50 -0.49 -17.07
CA LYS A 194 14.57 0.04 -18.06
C LYS A 194 14.44 -0.89 -19.26
N SER A 195 13.22 -1.17 -19.63
CA SER A 195 12.87 -1.95 -20.82
C SER A 195 13.33 -1.29 -22.13
N ASN A 196 13.58 0.04 -22.11
CA ASN A 196 14.11 0.80 -23.25
C ASN A 196 15.51 1.33 -22.93
N PRO A 197 16.58 0.85 -23.60
CA PRO A 197 17.96 1.30 -23.37
C PRO A 197 18.19 2.80 -23.66
N ASN A 198 17.27 3.45 -24.39
CA ASN A 198 17.35 4.88 -24.69
C ASN A 198 16.73 5.79 -23.62
N MET A 199 16.02 5.23 -22.66
CA MET A 199 15.51 5.96 -21.49
C MET A 199 16.59 5.95 -20.39
N GLY A 200 16.95 7.10 -19.84
CA GLY A 200 17.84 7.20 -18.70
C GLY A 200 17.35 6.38 -17.49
N LYS A 201 18.18 6.15 -16.48
CA LYS A 201 17.74 5.52 -15.21
C LYS A 201 16.68 6.39 -14.55
N ALA A 202 15.72 5.76 -13.87
CA ALA A 202 14.79 6.51 -13.02
C ALA A 202 15.55 7.23 -11.90
N GLU A 203 15.17 8.47 -11.62
CA GLU A 203 15.59 9.12 -10.38
C GLU A 203 14.81 8.53 -9.22
N VAL A 204 15.51 8.16 -8.15
CA VAL A 204 14.90 7.55 -6.97
C VAL A 204 14.98 8.50 -5.79
N PHE A 205 13.81 8.78 -5.21
CA PHE A 205 13.65 9.55 -3.98
C PHE A 205 13.08 8.69 -2.89
N PHE A 206 13.55 8.90 -1.66
CA PHE A 206 13.10 8.17 -0.50
C PHE A 206 12.75 9.13 0.63
N ILE A 207 11.49 9.18 1.01
CA ILE A 207 10.97 10.02 2.11
C ILE A 207 10.69 9.12 3.31
N ASP A 208 11.47 9.27 4.35
CA ASP A 208 11.27 8.58 5.64
C ASP A 208 12.05 9.34 6.72
N PRO A 209 11.50 9.54 7.92
CA PRO A 209 12.23 10.20 9.02
C PRO A 209 13.45 9.39 9.49
N ASP A 210 13.44 8.08 9.33
CA ASP A 210 14.56 7.20 9.66
C ASP A 210 14.87 6.19 8.52
N PRO A 211 15.54 6.64 7.44
CA PRO A 211 15.85 5.79 6.30
C PRO A 211 16.93 4.73 6.57
N THR A 212 17.54 4.72 7.77
CA THR A 212 18.75 3.92 8.05
C THR A 212 18.52 2.42 8.09
N THR A 213 17.28 1.96 8.17
CA THR A 213 16.98 0.56 8.48
C THR A 213 17.11 -0.41 7.32
N ILE A 214 17.21 0.01 6.05
CA ILE A 214 17.00 -0.93 4.95
C ILE A 214 17.92 -0.82 3.74
N LEU A 215 18.36 0.38 3.38
CA LEU A 215 18.99 0.60 2.08
C LEU A 215 20.50 0.86 2.11
N ASP A 216 21.14 0.75 3.25
CA ASP A 216 22.48 1.24 3.52
C ASP A 216 23.57 0.75 2.54
N HIS A 217 23.35 -0.32 1.79
CA HIS A 217 24.42 -0.86 0.93
C HIS A 217 23.98 -1.41 -0.44
N ARG A 218 22.68 -1.41 -0.74
CA ARG A 218 22.19 -2.12 -1.96
C ARG A 218 21.81 -1.24 -3.12
N VAL A 219 21.55 0.04 -2.88
CA VAL A 219 21.05 0.95 -3.91
C VAL A 219 21.84 2.24 -3.88
N PRO A 220 22.91 2.39 -4.69
CA PRO A 220 23.57 3.67 -4.90
C PRO A 220 22.62 4.66 -5.62
N ASP A 221 22.83 5.95 -5.44
CA ASP A 221 22.12 7.04 -6.12
C ASP A 221 20.64 7.21 -5.71
N ILE A 222 20.34 7.13 -4.39
CA ILE A 222 19.04 7.51 -3.84
C ILE A 222 19.11 8.91 -3.23
N ASN A 223 18.14 9.75 -3.58
CA ASN A 223 17.93 11.05 -2.97
C ASN A 223 17.08 10.89 -1.69
N TYR A 224 17.73 11.02 -0.53
CA TYR A 224 17.05 10.88 0.77
C TYR A 224 16.48 12.21 1.25
N ILE A 225 15.18 12.21 1.56
CA ILE A 225 14.49 13.29 2.25
C ILE A 225 14.11 12.78 3.65
N LYS A 226 14.90 13.12 4.66
CA LYS A 226 14.76 12.66 6.05
C LYS A 226 13.68 13.46 6.78
N GLU A 227 12.45 13.26 6.42
CA GLU A 227 11.29 13.99 6.95
C GLU A 227 10.08 13.05 7.08
N SER A 228 9.04 13.53 7.77
CA SER A 228 7.72 12.89 7.72
C SER A 228 7.15 12.95 6.30
N ALA A 229 6.10 12.18 6.05
CA ALA A 229 5.52 12.08 4.70
C ALA A 229 5.03 13.44 4.18
N THR A 230 4.35 14.25 5.01
CA THR A 230 3.80 15.54 4.61
C THR A 230 4.91 16.54 4.28
N VAL A 231 5.85 16.75 5.20
CA VAL A 231 6.98 17.67 4.99
C VAL A 231 7.90 17.19 3.87
N GLY A 232 8.10 15.89 3.76
CA GLY A 232 8.93 15.31 2.72
C GLY A 232 8.34 15.50 1.32
N MET A 233 7.00 15.38 1.18
CA MET A 233 6.31 15.64 -0.07
C MET A 233 6.37 17.11 -0.48
N GLU A 234 6.22 18.06 0.45
CA GLU A 234 6.40 19.49 0.16
C GLU A 234 7.80 19.75 -0.44
N LYS A 235 8.85 19.26 0.22
CA LYS A 235 10.22 19.40 -0.27
C LYS A 235 10.46 18.73 -1.63
N PHE A 236 9.84 17.58 -1.86
CA PHE A 236 9.95 16.88 -3.15
C PHE A 236 9.30 17.69 -4.27
N VAL A 237 8.08 18.22 -4.05
CA VAL A 237 7.37 19.03 -5.05
C VAL A 237 8.12 20.34 -5.35
N ASP A 238 8.65 21.01 -4.34
CA ASP A 238 9.46 22.22 -4.51
C ASP A 238 10.70 21.93 -5.37
N GLY A 239 11.44 20.84 -5.06
CA GLY A 239 12.60 20.43 -5.84
C GLY A 239 12.26 20.00 -7.27
N LEU A 240 11.10 19.39 -7.49
CA LEU A 240 10.65 18.98 -8.83
C LEU A 240 10.38 20.21 -9.71
N ASN A 241 9.83 21.27 -9.14
CA ASN A 241 9.57 22.54 -9.84
C ASN A 241 10.84 23.29 -10.23
N GLU A 242 11.97 23.03 -9.56
CA GLU A 242 13.28 23.62 -9.93
C GLU A 242 13.99 22.87 -11.07
N LEU A 243 13.54 21.63 -11.39
CA LEU A 243 14.09 20.78 -12.45
C LEU A 243 13.38 20.96 -13.80
N VAL A 244 12.25 21.65 -13.85
CA VAL A 244 11.45 21.95 -15.04
C VAL A 244 11.66 23.40 -15.48
#